data_e31067f6860bf12a8bbf442b94cef1dd
#
_entry.id   e31067f6860bf12a8bbf442b94cef1dd
#
_cell.length_a   1.000
_cell.length_b   1.000
_cell.length_c   1.000
_cell.angle_alpha   90.00
_cell.angle_beta   90.00
_cell.angle_gamma   90.00
#
_symmetry.space_group_name_H-M   'P 1'
#
loop_
_entity.id
_entity.type
_entity.pdbx_description
1 polymer ?
#
loop_
_entity_poly.entity_id
_entity_poly.type
_entity_poly.pdbx_seq_one_letter_code
_entity_poly.pdbx_strand_id
1 'polypeptide(L)'
;MRPLLVICTVVSVAMLTACGASKSTSSNGVSSKSADDIVAAAKAAADGATSVHAAGSGSDNGVPLVIDLHIVAGKGGEGRLSEHGLSFELVRIGSVAYIKGSSAFYKRFAGAGAAQLLQGKWLKASATTGDLASLTPLTDLRKFFDNALTNHGKLQKTGTTTVNGVQVVGVKDTTKGGILYVATSGKPYPIEVTEGGTSGGVLKFDQWNQTVKLTAPPNAVDISKLKK
;
A
#
# COMPACT_ATOMS: atom_id res chain seq x y z
N MET A 1 -59.94 -66.77 -3.17
CA MET A 1 -58.94 -66.29 -4.10
C MET A 1 -58.79 -64.78 -3.91
N ARG A 2 -57.68 -64.32 -3.35
CA ARG A 2 -57.43 -62.91 -3.06
C ARG A 2 -56.27 -62.47 -4.00
N PRO A 3 -56.37 -61.40 -4.77
CA PRO A 3 -55.23 -60.89 -5.51
C PRO A 3 -54.37 -59.98 -4.59
N LEU A 4 -53.06 -60.21 -4.66
CA LEU A 4 -52.02 -59.39 -4.03
C LEU A 4 -51.87 -58.08 -4.82
N LEU A 5 -51.98 -56.99 -4.13
CA LEU A 5 -51.68 -55.63 -4.69
C LEU A 5 -50.19 -55.34 -4.47
N VAL A 6 -49.43 -55.22 -5.56
CA VAL A 6 -48.03 -54.83 -5.53
C VAL A 6 -47.95 -53.29 -5.62
N ILE A 7 -47.52 -52.64 -4.56
CA ILE A 7 -47.28 -51.19 -4.51
C ILE A 7 -45.83 -50.93 -4.93
N CYS A 8 -45.62 -50.38 -6.15
CA CYS A 8 -44.35 -49.87 -6.58
C CYS A 8 -44.12 -48.45 -6.00
N THR A 9 -43.28 -48.37 -5.00
CA THR A 9 -42.79 -47.07 -4.48
C THR A 9 -41.70 -46.55 -5.41
N VAL A 10 -41.99 -45.46 -6.16
CA VAL A 10 -41.01 -44.70 -6.93
C VAL A 10 -40.27 -43.77 -5.99
N VAL A 11 -39.00 -44.05 -5.73
CA VAL A 11 -38.10 -43.17 -4.96
C VAL A 11 -37.56 -42.15 -5.95
N SER A 12 -38.09 -40.92 -5.89
CA SER A 12 -37.57 -39.78 -6.64
C SER A 12 -36.35 -39.23 -5.93
N VAL A 13 -35.15 -39.49 -6.46
CA VAL A 13 -33.88 -38.84 -6.03
C VAL A 13 -33.84 -37.44 -6.60
N ALA A 14 -34.12 -36.45 -5.75
CA ALA A 14 -33.90 -35.05 -6.06
C ALA A 14 -32.38 -34.75 -6.02
N MET A 15 -31.72 -34.65 -7.16
CA MET A 15 -30.35 -34.12 -7.26
C MET A 15 -30.40 -32.60 -7.01
N LEU A 16 -29.98 -32.18 -5.83
CA LEU A 16 -29.65 -30.79 -5.53
C LEU A 16 -28.34 -30.43 -6.25
N THR A 17 -28.43 -29.87 -7.46
CA THR A 17 -27.32 -29.18 -8.09
C THR A 17 -27.05 -27.90 -7.30
N ALA A 18 -26.10 -27.95 -6.36
CA ALA A 18 -25.53 -26.77 -5.73
C ALA A 18 -24.77 -25.98 -6.82
N CYS A 19 -25.45 -25.06 -7.51
CA CYS A 19 -24.79 -24.00 -8.26
C CYS A 19 -24.01 -23.14 -7.26
N GLY A 20 -22.72 -23.42 -7.13
CA GLY A 20 -21.79 -22.50 -6.50
C GLY A 20 -21.85 -21.16 -7.25
N ALA A 21 -22.54 -20.19 -6.68
CA ALA A 21 -22.55 -18.83 -7.17
C ALA A 21 -21.12 -18.27 -7.04
N SER A 22 -20.29 -18.49 -8.06
CA SER A 22 -19.11 -17.67 -8.27
C SER A 22 -19.61 -16.24 -8.33
N LYS A 23 -19.30 -15.42 -7.31
CA LYS A 23 -19.53 -13.98 -7.36
C LYS A 23 -18.71 -13.47 -8.54
N SER A 24 -19.31 -13.35 -9.71
CA SER A 24 -18.75 -12.63 -10.83
C SER A 24 -18.66 -11.18 -10.39
N THR A 25 -17.48 -10.77 -9.93
CA THR A 25 -17.19 -9.36 -9.67
C THR A 25 -17.33 -8.63 -10.99
N SER A 26 -18.40 -7.83 -11.12
CA SER A 26 -18.65 -7.06 -12.35
C SER A 26 -17.44 -6.17 -12.66
N SER A 27 -17.07 -6.12 -13.95
CA SER A 27 -16.02 -5.21 -14.41
C SER A 27 -16.38 -3.77 -14.09
N ASN A 28 -15.42 -2.99 -13.61
CA ASN A 28 -15.58 -1.55 -13.34
C ASN A 28 -15.35 -0.69 -14.60
N GLY A 29 -15.10 -1.29 -15.76
CA GLY A 29 -14.92 -0.60 -17.03
C GLY A 29 -13.58 0.10 -17.22
N VAL A 30 -12.67 0.09 -16.22
CA VAL A 30 -11.38 0.81 -16.32
C VAL A 30 -10.50 0.28 -17.44
N SER A 31 -10.56 -1.02 -17.75
CA SER A 31 -9.76 -1.64 -18.82
C SER A 31 -10.09 -1.16 -20.23
N SER A 32 -11.26 -0.56 -20.45
CA SER A 32 -11.64 0.01 -21.75
C SER A 32 -11.15 1.45 -21.95
N LYS A 33 -10.65 2.10 -20.90
CA LYS A 33 -10.18 3.49 -20.93
C LYS A 33 -8.81 3.65 -21.59
N SER A 34 -8.44 4.91 -21.89
CA SER A 34 -7.07 5.28 -22.28
C SER A 34 -6.08 5.04 -21.12
N ALA A 35 -4.79 4.99 -21.42
CA ALA A 35 -3.76 4.81 -20.39
C ALA A 35 -3.79 5.94 -19.34
N ASP A 36 -3.90 7.18 -19.79
CA ASP A 36 -3.99 8.36 -18.90
C ASP A 36 -5.26 8.33 -18.04
N ASP A 37 -6.42 7.97 -18.63
CA ASP A 37 -7.67 7.85 -17.87
C ASP A 37 -7.65 6.70 -16.86
N ILE A 38 -6.88 5.61 -17.12
CA ILE A 38 -6.68 4.52 -16.16
C ILE A 38 -5.90 5.04 -14.95
N VAL A 39 -4.79 5.77 -15.17
CA VAL A 39 -4.00 6.36 -14.09
C VAL A 39 -4.80 7.38 -13.30
N ALA A 40 -5.55 8.25 -13.98
CA ALA A 40 -6.42 9.22 -13.34
C ALA A 40 -7.51 8.54 -12.47
N ALA A 41 -8.12 7.47 -12.99
CA ALA A 41 -9.11 6.69 -12.24
C ALA A 41 -8.51 5.99 -11.02
N ALA A 42 -7.30 5.43 -11.16
CA ALA A 42 -6.57 4.80 -10.06
C ALA A 42 -6.22 5.81 -8.96
N LYS A 43 -5.72 6.99 -9.36
CA LYS A 43 -5.43 8.08 -8.43
C LYS A 43 -6.69 8.55 -7.70
N ALA A 44 -7.78 8.79 -8.41
CA ALA A 44 -9.05 9.21 -7.80
C ALA A 44 -9.59 8.16 -6.82
N ALA A 45 -9.44 6.87 -7.13
CA ALA A 45 -9.81 5.79 -6.22
C ALA A 45 -8.94 5.79 -4.95
N ALA A 46 -7.63 5.97 -5.09
CA ALA A 46 -6.69 6.04 -3.97
C ALA A 46 -6.94 7.28 -3.09
N ASP A 47 -7.17 8.45 -3.69
CA ASP A 47 -7.49 9.70 -2.97
C ASP A 47 -8.78 9.62 -2.16
N GLY A 48 -9.73 8.81 -2.63
CA GLY A 48 -11.00 8.54 -1.94
C GLY A 48 -10.97 7.37 -0.96
N ALA A 49 -9.83 6.74 -0.74
CA ALA A 49 -9.68 5.66 0.23
C ALA A 49 -9.51 6.19 1.65
N THR A 50 -9.92 5.39 2.63
CA THR A 50 -9.73 5.72 4.06
C THR A 50 -8.39 5.23 4.60
N SER A 51 -7.83 4.18 3.99
CA SER A 51 -6.53 3.62 4.35
C SER A 51 -5.98 2.73 3.23
N VAL A 52 -4.68 2.46 3.30
CA VAL A 52 -3.98 1.50 2.46
C VAL A 52 -2.77 0.93 3.22
N HIS A 53 -2.43 -0.30 2.94
CA HIS A 53 -1.11 -0.86 3.23
C HIS A 53 -0.27 -0.80 1.95
N ALA A 54 0.92 -0.21 2.03
CA ALA A 54 1.88 -0.07 0.96
C ALA A 54 3.18 -0.75 1.37
N ALA A 55 3.57 -1.82 0.68
CA ALA A 55 4.77 -2.58 1.03
C ALA A 55 5.57 -2.99 -0.22
N GLY A 56 6.88 -2.93 -0.10
CA GLY A 56 7.75 -3.34 -1.18
C GLY A 56 9.15 -2.78 -1.11
N SER A 57 9.86 -2.95 -2.21
CA SER A 57 11.20 -2.42 -2.39
C SER A 57 11.30 -1.70 -3.72
N GLY A 58 12.18 -0.73 -3.77
CA GLY A 58 12.49 0.03 -4.96
C GLY A 58 13.83 0.73 -4.82
N SER A 59 14.04 1.75 -5.62
CA SER A 59 15.20 2.62 -5.45
C SER A 59 14.77 4.09 -5.53
N ASP A 60 15.36 4.92 -4.69
CA ASP A 60 15.33 6.37 -4.85
C ASP A 60 16.71 6.84 -5.32
N ASN A 61 16.77 7.38 -6.52
CA ASN A 61 18.03 7.82 -7.16
C ASN A 61 19.14 6.74 -7.16
N GLY A 62 18.76 5.45 -7.37
CA GLY A 62 19.67 4.31 -7.36
C GLY A 62 19.99 3.75 -5.97
N VAL A 63 19.37 4.28 -4.94
CA VAL A 63 19.54 3.84 -3.56
C VAL A 63 18.43 2.87 -3.18
N PRO A 64 18.76 1.66 -2.69
CA PRO A 64 17.77 0.71 -2.26
C PRO A 64 16.88 1.26 -1.14
N LEU A 65 15.56 1.24 -1.37
CA LEU A 65 14.52 1.61 -0.42
C LEU A 65 13.58 0.43 -0.20
N VAL A 66 13.30 0.14 1.06
CA VAL A 66 12.25 -0.82 1.45
C VAL A 66 11.25 -0.09 2.33
N ILE A 67 9.98 -0.24 2.02
CA ILE A 67 8.88 0.33 2.81
C ILE A 67 7.86 -0.75 3.18
N ASP A 68 7.23 -0.57 4.32
CA ASP A 68 6.11 -1.35 4.83
C ASP A 68 5.28 -0.41 5.70
N LEU A 69 4.25 0.21 5.12
CA LEU A 69 3.52 1.33 5.69
C LEU A 69 2.01 1.12 5.63
N HIS A 70 1.32 1.30 6.76
CA HIS A 70 -0.11 1.55 6.80
C HIS A 70 -0.37 3.05 6.82
N ILE A 71 -1.10 3.55 5.83
CA ILE A 71 -1.41 4.98 5.70
C ILE A 71 -2.91 5.18 5.89
N VAL A 72 -3.29 6.12 6.75
CA VAL A 72 -4.68 6.43 7.10
C VAL A 72 -4.99 7.87 6.68
N ALA A 73 -5.97 8.02 5.78
CA ALA A 73 -6.33 9.32 5.20
C ALA A 73 -6.64 10.37 6.27
N GLY A 74 -5.99 11.52 6.18
CA GLY A 74 -6.18 12.66 7.08
C GLY A 74 -5.67 12.46 8.52
N LYS A 75 -5.18 11.24 8.87
CA LYS A 75 -4.71 10.94 10.24
C LYS A 75 -3.21 10.74 10.33
N GLY A 76 -2.60 10.11 9.34
CA GLY A 76 -1.18 9.79 9.36
C GLY A 76 -0.88 8.39 8.86
N GLY A 77 0.11 7.74 9.44
CA GLY A 77 0.49 6.38 9.10
C GLY A 77 1.51 5.82 10.07
N GLU A 78 1.75 4.52 9.95
CA GLU A 78 2.76 3.80 10.74
C GLU A 78 3.41 2.71 9.88
N GLY A 79 4.64 2.35 10.25
CA GLY A 79 5.33 1.24 9.61
C GLY A 79 6.84 1.34 9.72
N ARG A 80 7.52 0.71 8.76
CA ARG A 80 8.98 0.60 8.72
C ARG A 80 9.52 1.06 7.38
N LEU A 81 10.69 1.68 7.45
CA LEU A 81 11.47 2.09 6.30
C LEU A 81 12.92 1.64 6.47
N SER A 82 13.54 1.28 5.35
CA SER A 82 14.98 1.03 5.29
C SER A 82 15.55 1.64 4.02
N GLU A 83 16.58 2.44 4.18
CA GLU A 83 17.30 3.10 3.09
C GLU A 83 18.79 3.08 3.41
N HIS A 84 19.66 2.77 2.43
CA HIS A 84 21.12 2.66 2.64
C HIS A 84 21.52 1.74 3.81
N GLY A 85 20.74 0.70 4.13
CA GLY A 85 20.97 -0.14 5.30
C GLY A 85 20.63 0.53 6.65
N LEU A 86 20.08 1.74 6.62
CA LEU A 86 19.55 2.44 7.80
C LEU A 86 18.06 2.14 7.91
N SER A 87 17.63 1.52 8.99
CA SER A 87 16.23 1.19 9.22
C SER A 87 15.66 1.98 10.39
N PHE A 88 14.37 2.29 10.26
CA PHE A 88 13.61 2.95 11.33
C PHE A 88 12.12 2.61 11.27
N GLU A 89 11.49 2.63 12.42
CA GLU A 89 10.05 2.60 12.59
C GLU A 89 9.53 4.05 12.63
N LEU A 90 8.39 4.28 11.99
CA LEU A 90 7.73 5.59 11.90
C LEU A 90 6.28 5.44 12.34
N VAL A 91 5.80 6.37 13.19
CA VAL A 91 4.38 6.59 13.45
C VAL A 91 4.11 8.07 13.32
N ARG A 92 3.14 8.45 12.48
CA ARG A 92 2.65 9.84 12.43
C ARG A 92 1.18 9.89 12.81
N ILE A 93 0.84 10.77 13.71
CA ILE A 93 -0.54 11.03 14.13
C ILE A 93 -0.76 12.54 14.08
N GLY A 94 -1.53 13.00 13.10
CA GLY A 94 -1.75 14.41 12.83
C GLY A 94 -0.43 15.15 12.57
N SER A 95 -0.11 16.13 13.41
CA SER A 95 1.11 16.96 13.32
C SER A 95 2.30 16.43 14.11
N VAL A 96 2.20 15.25 14.73
CA VAL A 96 3.29 14.67 15.52
C VAL A 96 3.83 13.42 14.81
N ALA A 97 5.14 13.36 14.62
CA ALA A 97 5.86 12.21 14.14
C ALA A 97 6.68 11.56 15.27
N TYR A 98 6.69 10.24 15.27
CA TYR A 98 7.48 9.41 16.17
C TYR A 98 8.40 8.55 15.30
N ILE A 99 9.67 8.45 15.69
CA ILE A 99 10.66 7.65 14.98
C ILE A 99 11.47 6.82 15.99
N LYS A 100 11.75 5.57 15.64
CA LYS A 100 12.65 4.70 16.38
C LYS A 100 13.62 4.05 15.40
N GLY A 101 14.85 4.55 15.40
CA GLY A 101 15.89 4.14 14.49
C GLY A 101 16.70 2.94 14.99
N SER A 102 17.37 2.26 14.04
CA SER A 102 18.46 1.33 14.35
C SER A 102 19.67 2.09 14.93
N SER A 103 20.60 1.37 15.56
CA SER A 103 21.86 1.97 16.02
C SER A 103 22.63 2.64 14.89
N ALA A 104 22.63 2.05 13.68
CA ALA A 104 23.25 2.65 12.50
C ALA A 104 22.56 3.96 12.10
N PHE A 105 21.24 4.01 12.14
CA PHE A 105 20.47 5.22 11.91
C PHE A 105 20.88 6.33 12.88
N TYR A 106 20.88 6.07 14.19
CA TYR A 106 21.26 7.08 15.16
C TYR A 106 22.72 7.51 15.08
N LYS A 107 23.65 6.58 14.76
CA LYS A 107 25.05 6.93 14.51
C LYS A 107 25.19 7.92 13.34
N ARG A 108 24.44 7.70 12.28
CA ARG A 108 24.47 8.53 11.07
C ARG A 108 23.92 9.94 11.29
N PHE A 109 22.81 10.05 12.03
CA PHE A 109 22.07 11.31 12.18
C PHE A 109 22.38 12.08 13.48
N ALA A 110 22.80 11.39 14.54
CA ALA A 110 23.01 12.00 15.87
C ALA A 110 24.42 11.77 16.44
N GLY A 111 25.27 11.00 15.76
CA GLY A 111 26.61 10.66 16.21
C GLY A 111 26.66 9.49 17.18
N ALA A 112 27.88 8.95 17.41
CA ALA A 112 28.07 7.71 18.18
C ALA A 112 27.62 7.82 19.64
N GLY A 113 27.91 8.93 20.30
CA GLY A 113 27.52 9.16 21.71
C GLY A 113 26.00 9.23 21.88
N ALA A 114 25.31 9.98 21.01
CA ALA A 114 23.85 10.06 21.02
C ALA A 114 23.20 8.71 20.66
N ALA A 115 23.80 7.93 19.77
CA ALA A 115 23.28 6.62 19.37
C ALA A 115 23.14 5.66 20.57
N GLN A 116 24.10 5.65 21.49
CA GLN A 116 24.02 4.83 22.71
C GLN A 116 22.84 5.25 23.62
N LEU A 117 22.60 6.55 23.74
CA LEU A 117 21.51 7.10 24.58
C LEU A 117 20.13 6.88 23.95
N LEU A 118 20.05 6.88 22.62
CA LEU A 118 18.78 6.83 21.85
C LEU A 118 18.41 5.41 21.43
N GLN A 119 19.30 4.45 21.54
CA GLN A 119 19.04 3.06 21.17
C GLN A 119 17.79 2.52 21.84
N GLY A 120 16.85 2.01 21.03
CA GLY A 120 15.59 1.43 21.48
C GLY A 120 14.55 2.46 21.92
N LYS A 121 14.84 3.75 21.90
CA LYS A 121 13.91 4.81 22.30
C LYS A 121 13.13 5.35 21.10
N TRP A 122 11.86 5.66 21.35
CA TRP A 122 11.08 6.47 20.44
C TRP A 122 11.42 7.95 20.65
N LEU A 123 11.64 8.65 19.55
CA LEU A 123 11.77 10.10 19.51
C LEU A 123 10.50 10.69 18.93
N LYS A 124 10.06 11.84 19.41
CA LYS A 124 8.93 12.57 18.82
C LYS A 124 9.33 14.01 18.50
N ALA A 125 8.77 14.52 17.41
CA ALA A 125 8.90 15.90 16.99
C ALA A 125 7.68 16.31 16.14
N SER A 126 7.68 17.58 15.70
CA SER A 126 6.71 18.04 14.71
C SER A 126 6.86 17.29 13.40
N ALA A 127 5.73 16.89 12.80
CA ALA A 127 5.67 16.33 11.46
C ALA A 127 5.54 17.41 10.38
N THR A 128 5.37 18.67 10.76
CA THR A 128 5.15 19.79 9.82
C THR A 128 6.35 20.73 9.72
N THR A 129 7.29 20.64 10.67
CA THR A 129 8.49 21.49 10.73
C THR A 129 9.69 20.68 11.19
N GLY A 130 10.90 21.13 10.81
CA GLY A 130 12.16 20.46 11.17
C GLY A 130 12.39 19.15 10.42
N ASP A 131 13.30 18.33 10.94
CA ASP A 131 13.89 17.18 10.22
C ASP A 131 12.88 16.07 9.87
N LEU A 132 11.83 15.89 10.70
CA LEU A 132 10.81 14.85 10.46
C LEU A 132 9.70 15.28 9.49
N ALA A 133 9.64 16.55 9.09
CA ALA A 133 8.65 17.03 8.13
C ALA A 133 8.80 16.38 6.75
N SER A 134 10.02 16.01 6.36
CA SER A 134 10.32 15.29 5.10
C SER A 134 9.67 13.90 5.01
N LEU A 135 9.32 13.29 6.15
CA LEU A 135 8.65 11.99 6.19
C LEU A 135 7.11 12.10 6.04
N THR A 136 6.56 13.32 6.10
CA THR A 136 5.10 13.52 5.99
C THR A 136 4.50 13.01 4.68
N PRO A 137 5.10 13.19 3.50
CA PRO A 137 4.56 12.64 2.25
C PRO A 137 4.40 11.13 2.26
N LEU A 138 5.23 10.39 2.99
CA LEU A 138 5.16 8.93 3.09
C LEU A 138 3.96 8.44 3.94
N THR A 139 3.40 9.30 4.76
CA THR A 139 2.29 9.00 5.68
C THR A 139 1.05 9.84 5.44
N ASP A 140 1.03 10.60 4.36
CA ASP A 140 -0.14 11.33 3.84
C ASP A 140 -0.61 10.64 2.57
N LEU A 141 -1.79 10.02 2.61
CA LEU A 141 -2.28 9.15 1.54
C LEU A 141 -2.32 9.86 0.18
N ARG A 142 -2.80 11.10 0.12
CA ARG A 142 -2.88 11.85 -1.14
C ARG A 142 -1.49 12.19 -1.67
N LYS A 143 -0.62 12.74 -0.82
CA LYS A 143 0.75 13.08 -1.21
C LYS A 143 1.56 11.85 -1.65
N PHE A 144 1.32 10.72 -0.97
CA PHE A 144 1.95 9.45 -1.32
C PHE A 144 1.60 9.05 -2.77
N PHE A 145 0.30 9.05 -3.10
CA PHE A 145 -0.14 8.69 -4.46
C PHE A 145 0.06 9.80 -5.49
N ASP A 146 0.10 11.07 -5.10
CA ASP A 146 0.58 12.15 -5.96
C ASP A 146 2.02 11.86 -6.43
N ASN A 147 2.92 11.57 -5.50
CA ASN A 147 4.31 11.24 -5.84
C ASN A 147 4.44 9.96 -6.67
N ALA A 148 3.68 8.92 -6.33
CA ALA A 148 3.78 7.63 -6.99
C ALA A 148 3.17 7.59 -8.40
N LEU A 149 2.12 8.39 -8.68
CA LEU A 149 1.31 8.23 -9.89
C LEU A 149 1.36 9.43 -10.86
N THR A 150 1.84 10.61 -10.46
CA THR A 150 1.82 11.78 -11.33
C THR A 150 3.14 12.06 -12.04
N ASN A 151 4.25 11.53 -11.54
CA ASN A 151 5.56 11.74 -12.14
C ASN A 151 5.90 10.65 -13.17
N HIS A 152 5.12 10.57 -14.25
CA HIS A 152 5.33 9.63 -15.35
C HIS A 152 5.65 10.34 -16.68
N GLY A 153 6.18 9.57 -17.65
CA GLY A 153 6.37 10.01 -19.03
C GLY A 153 5.18 9.61 -19.91
N LYS A 154 5.46 9.11 -21.12
CA LYS A 154 4.42 8.62 -22.03
C LYS A 154 3.86 7.29 -21.55
N LEU A 155 2.54 7.18 -21.49
CA LEU A 155 1.84 6.01 -21.01
C LEU A 155 1.32 5.13 -22.15
N GLN A 156 1.37 3.81 -21.95
CA GLN A 156 0.82 2.82 -22.86
C GLN A 156 0.11 1.73 -22.07
N LYS A 157 -1.13 1.43 -22.45
CA LYS A 157 -1.89 0.29 -21.91
C LYS A 157 -1.28 -1.04 -22.37
N THR A 158 -1.07 -2.00 -21.45
CA THR A 158 -0.45 -3.30 -21.75
C THR A 158 -1.44 -4.46 -21.86
N GLY A 159 -2.71 -4.27 -21.51
CA GLY A 159 -3.72 -5.32 -21.46
C GLY A 159 -4.06 -5.75 -20.04
N THR A 160 -4.90 -6.78 -19.93
CA THR A 160 -5.35 -7.32 -18.63
C THR A 160 -4.57 -8.55 -18.24
N THR A 161 -4.34 -8.72 -16.94
CA THR A 161 -3.66 -9.88 -16.36
C THR A 161 -4.12 -10.08 -14.91
N THR A 162 -3.51 -11.03 -14.19
CA THR A 162 -3.73 -11.23 -12.76
C THR A 162 -2.45 -10.92 -11.99
N VAL A 163 -2.54 -10.04 -11.02
CA VAL A 163 -1.44 -9.66 -10.11
C VAL A 163 -1.92 -9.83 -8.68
N ASN A 164 -1.17 -10.58 -7.87
CA ASN A 164 -1.52 -10.87 -6.47
C ASN A 164 -2.97 -11.40 -6.30
N GLY A 165 -3.46 -12.20 -7.25
CA GLY A 165 -4.82 -12.75 -7.24
C GLY A 165 -5.93 -11.78 -7.67
N VAL A 166 -5.59 -10.54 -8.06
CA VAL A 166 -6.53 -9.52 -8.54
C VAL A 166 -6.45 -9.39 -10.05
N GLN A 167 -7.61 -9.34 -10.73
CA GLN A 167 -7.67 -9.01 -12.16
C GLN A 167 -7.34 -7.52 -12.34
N VAL A 168 -6.36 -7.22 -13.17
CA VAL A 168 -5.82 -5.87 -13.36
C VAL A 168 -5.66 -5.52 -14.84
N VAL A 169 -5.61 -4.23 -15.12
CA VAL A 169 -5.08 -3.68 -16.37
C VAL A 169 -3.75 -3.00 -16.09
N GLY A 170 -2.74 -3.26 -16.93
CA GLY A 170 -1.43 -2.63 -16.79
C GLY A 170 -1.33 -1.35 -17.62
N VAL A 171 -0.61 -0.38 -17.07
CA VAL A 171 -0.22 0.87 -17.74
C VAL A 171 1.29 1.03 -17.60
N LYS A 172 2.00 0.94 -18.72
CA LYS A 172 3.46 1.06 -18.81
C LYS A 172 3.86 2.50 -19.05
N ASP A 173 4.82 2.99 -18.31
CA ASP A 173 5.57 4.20 -18.67
C ASP A 173 6.63 3.82 -19.72
N THR A 174 6.48 4.31 -20.94
CA THR A 174 7.40 3.99 -22.04
C THR A 174 8.65 4.86 -22.05
N THR A 175 8.68 5.91 -21.23
CA THR A 175 9.80 6.84 -21.11
C THR A 175 10.73 6.47 -19.95
N LYS A 176 10.14 6.25 -18.76
CA LYS A 176 10.90 5.96 -17.53
C LYS A 176 10.97 4.47 -17.21
N GLY A 177 10.13 3.67 -17.88
CA GLY A 177 9.94 2.27 -17.54
C GLY A 177 8.96 2.08 -16.36
N GLY A 178 8.76 0.82 -15.99
CA GLY A 178 7.80 0.46 -14.93
C GLY A 178 6.38 0.30 -15.43
N ILE A 179 5.55 -0.34 -14.60
CA ILE A 179 4.15 -0.64 -14.92
C ILE A 179 3.32 -0.40 -13.66
N LEU A 180 2.23 0.35 -13.81
CA LEU A 180 1.16 0.44 -12.83
C LEU A 180 0.10 -0.62 -13.17
N TYR A 181 -0.29 -1.45 -12.22
CA TYR A 181 -1.39 -2.39 -12.31
C TYR A 181 -2.60 -1.90 -11.53
N VAL A 182 -3.75 -1.79 -12.21
CA VAL A 182 -4.99 -1.21 -11.66
C VAL A 182 -6.10 -2.27 -11.69
N ALA A 183 -6.82 -2.42 -10.58
CA ALA A 183 -7.91 -3.37 -10.44
C ALA A 183 -9.02 -3.12 -11.47
N THR A 184 -9.50 -4.20 -12.14
CA THR A 184 -10.57 -4.12 -13.16
C THR A 184 -11.96 -4.43 -12.60
N SER A 185 -12.07 -4.70 -11.30
CA SER A 185 -13.32 -4.95 -10.60
C SER A 185 -13.38 -4.14 -9.30
N GLY A 186 -14.58 -3.81 -8.82
CA GLY A 186 -14.77 -2.92 -7.69
C GLY A 186 -14.26 -1.51 -7.97
N LYS A 187 -13.64 -0.86 -6.98
CA LYS A 187 -12.95 0.42 -7.23
C LYS A 187 -11.63 0.18 -7.97
N PRO A 188 -11.24 1.02 -8.92
CA PRO A 188 -10.02 0.85 -9.71
C PRO A 188 -8.76 1.24 -8.89
N TYR A 189 -8.54 0.53 -7.79
CA TYR A 189 -7.37 0.78 -6.95
C TYR A 189 -6.07 0.38 -7.65
N PRO A 190 -4.97 1.13 -7.42
CA PRO A 190 -3.63 0.62 -7.65
C PRO A 190 -3.43 -0.69 -6.88
N ILE A 191 -2.87 -1.71 -7.51
CA ILE A 191 -2.55 -2.99 -6.87
C ILE A 191 -1.06 -3.17 -6.74
N GLU A 192 -0.32 -2.73 -7.76
CA GLU A 192 1.13 -2.84 -7.78
C GLU A 192 1.73 -1.80 -8.73
N VAL A 193 2.88 -1.27 -8.36
CA VAL A 193 3.76 -0.51 -9.24
C VAL A 193 5.09 -1.24 -9.33
N THR A 194 5.54 -1.54 -10.55
CA THR A 194 6.91 -2.00 -10.77
C THR A 194 7.76 -0.83 -11.27
N GLU A 195 9.00 -0.75 -10.83
CA GLU A 195 9.95 0.21 -11.37
C GLU A 195 10.59 -0.33 -12.66
N GLY A 196 10.94 0.57 -13.57
CA GLY A 196 11.76 0.25 -14.74
C GLY A 196 13.25 0.29 -14.44
N GLY A 197 14.05 -0.24 -15.37
CA GLY A 197 15.51 -0.21 -15.29
C GLY A 197 16.13 -1.37 -14.54
N THR A 198 17.43 -1.25 -14.25
CA THR A 198 18.26 -2.32 -13.65
C THR A 198 18.04 -2.48 -12.14
N SER A 199 17.47 -1.48 -11.49
CA SER A 199 17.25 -1.47 -10.03
C SER A 199 15.97 -2.16 -9.60
N GLY A 200 15.09 -2.48 -10.53
CA GLY A 200 13.82 -3.20 -10.43
C GLY A 200 13.18 -3.23 -9.05
N GLY A 201 12.23 -2.33 -8.80
CA GLY A 201 11.46 -2.31 -7.56
C GLY A 201 10.03 -2.77 -7.78
N VAL A 202 9.40 -3.24 -6.72
CA VAL A 202 7.97 -3.58 -6.70
C VAL A 202 7.35 -3.01 -5.44
N LEU A 203 6.34 -2.16 -5.61
CA LEU A 203 5.54 -1.61 -4.54
C LEU A 203 4.12 -2.13 -4.68
N LYS A 204 3.65 -2.86 -3.68
CA LYS A 204 2.31 -3.46 -3.61
C LYS A 204 1.40 -2.63 -2.75
N PHE A 205 0.11 -2.61 -3.12
CA PHE A 205 -0.94 -1.92 -2.38
C PHE A 205 -2.08 -2.89 -2.10
N ASP A 206 -2.37 -3.07 -0.84
CA ASP A 206 -3.46 -3.95 -0.39
C ASP A 206 -4.17 -3.38 0.84
N GLN A 207 -5.05 -4.16 1.46
CA GLN A 207 -5.80 -3.79 2.67
C GLN A 207 -6.51 -2.44 2.57
N TRP A 208 -6.97 -2.08 1.36
CA TRP A 208 -7.70 -0.85 1.11
C TRP A 208 -8.92 -0.70 2.02
N ASN A 209 -9.05 0.47 2.65
CA ASN A 209 -10.15 0.86 3.54
C ASN A 209 -10.32 -0.02 4.79
N GLN A 210 -9.31 -0.80 5.16
CA GLN A 210 -9.33 -1.50 6.43
C GLN A 210 -9.12 -0.54 7.60
N THR A 211 -9.75 -0.87 8.73
CA THR A 211 -9.59 -0.05 9.94
C THR A 211 -8.18 -0.23 10.51
N VAL A 212 -7.41 0.85 10.53
CA VAL A 212 -6.09 0.91 11.15
C VAL A 212 -6.14 1.87 12.34
N LYS A 213 -5.71 1.42 13.50
CA LYS A 213 -5.64 2.23 14.73
C LYS A 213 -4.21 2.68 14.96
N LEU A 214 -3.92 3.93 14.60
CA LEU A 214 -2.64 4.55 14.92
C LEU A 214 -2.54 4.82 16.42
N THR A 215 -1.44 4.38 17.04
CA THR A 215 -1.24 4.54 18.49
C THR A 215 0.11 5.22 18.74
N ALA A 216 0.10 6.29 19.53
CA ALA A 216 1.33 6.98 19.92
C ALA A 216 2.21 6.05 20.78
N PRO A 217 3.48 5.87 20.42
CA PRO A 217 4.41 5.07 21.21
C PRO A 217 4.57 5.66 22.61
N PRO A 218 4.57 4.81 23.67
CA PRO A 218 4.77 5.29 25.03
C PRO A 218 6.21 5.77 25.24
N ASN A 219 6.40 6.67 26.19
CA ASN A 219 7.72 7.16 26.65
C ASN A 219 8.60 7.77 25.54
N ALA A 220 7.99 8.34 24.50
CA ALA A 220 8.73 8.99 23.43
C ALA A 220 9.44 10.26 23.91
N VAL A 221 10.74 10.35 23.63
CA VAL A 221 11.59 11.50 23.98
C VAL A 221 11.30 12.66 23.02
N ASP A 222 10.93 13.80 23.55
CA ASP A 222 10.65 15.00 22.78
C ASP A 222 11.96 15.72 22.39
N ILE A 223 12.34 15.58 21.11
CA ILE A 223 13.60 16.15 20.63
C ILE A 223 13.53 17.66 20.40
N SER A 224 12.33 18.25 20.33
CA SER A 224 12.20 19.72 20.25
C SER A 224 12.71 20.42 21.51
N LYS A 225 12.72 19.71 22.64
CA LYS A 225 13.21 20.19 23.92
C LYS A 225 14.72 19.99 24.11
N LEU A 226 15.38 19.26 23.21
CA LEU A 226 16.82 18.97 23.29
C LEU A 226 17.67 19.97 22.49
N LYS A 227 17.05 20.72 21.58
CA LYS A 227 17.73 21.82 20.85
C LYS A 227 17.68 23.08 21.72
N LYS A 228 18.72 23.29 22.52
CA LYS A 228 19.08 24.57 23.09
C LYS A 228 20.40 25.04 22.51
#